data_1430a62d38d80369eb7f8e08303c8c96
#
_entry.id   1430a62d38d80369eb7f8e08303c8c96
#
_cell.length_a   1.000
_cell.length_b   1.000
_cell.length_c   1.000
_cell.angle_alpha   90.00
_cell.angle_beta   90.00
_cell.angle_gamma   90.00
#
_symmetry.space_group_name_H-M   'P 1'
#
loop_
_entity.id
_entity.type
_entity.pdbx_description
1 polymer ?
#
loop_
_entity_poly.entity_id
_entity_poly.type
_entity_poly.pdbx_seq_one_letter_code
_entity_poly.pdbx_strand_id
1 'polypeptide(L)'
;MKNPSRRNFLKLLGGSAALAATHGPLMRAFAEADSDQYFIFIHASGGWDVTLWSDPRNELAGLVEPAATDNTDIAGLTNWKSKPLVGSETSADTFELVKPAGSNITFGPAIGELVKHYDKICLFNGVEMNTVSHPDGTVFSCTGRHLSGGRATQSSIDTIVANELGLLQPLPLLSVRFPSWYVGRELDPRAIPVRIGSVAQVASSLNRSAAYEQPADREAVTMLLAEEAEELALQSHIPDTMEAMAIQYKTLQSMLGGPVQDVFNQTKLKAAQPTLSPDLKNASNAYFYPFYRGNVLNAAFAIEAMKANLVRCVSFSLGGIDTHNANYEDHALRLQEIFTIISRMVDSLEVAGLLPKTHIFVFSDFCRTPGINITRGRDHYPNNSALVISPKLKGNTVFGKTDAEQLLPQAVEGFSDGPRPVTPPDILATLLAGVGIEERKYLREGEVIEELIV
;
A
#
# COMPACT_ATOMS: atom_id res chain seq x y z
N MET A 1 28.65 0.01 -43.50
CA MET A 1 27.39 0.69 -43.10
C MET A 1 27.76 1.95 -42.33
N LYS A 2 27.24 3.13 -42.68
CA LYS A 2 27.67 4.40 -42.11
C LYS A 2 26.99 4.59 -40.74
N ASN A 3 27.77 4.78 -39.69
CA ASN A 3 27.30 5.13 -38.35
C ASN A 3 26.40 6.37 -38.41
N PRO A 4 25.22 6.34 -37.81
CA PRO A 4 24.39 7.53 -37.66
C PRO A 4 25.11 8.52 -36.74
N SER A 5 25.37 9.71 -37.24
CA SER A 5 26.10 10.74 -36.50
C SER A 5 25.27 11.28 -35.34
N ARG A 6 25.92 11.75 -34.25
CA ARG A 6 25.33 12.48 -33.11
C ARG A 6 24.26 13.52 -33.52
N ARG A 7 24.36 14.04 -34.72
CA ARG A 7 23.46 15.01 -35.31
C ARG A 7 22.07 14.42 -35.62
N ASN A 8 21.99 13.10 -35.91
CA ASN A 8 20.71 12.41 -36.16
C ASN A 8 20.01 12.05 -34.85
N PHE A 9 20.76 11.77 -33.81
CA PHE A 9 20.23 11.54 -32.46
C PHE A 9 19.61 12.82 -31.87
N LEU A 10 20.26 13.96 -32.03
CA LEU A 10 19.71 15.26 -31.62
C LEU A 10 18.48 15.68 -32.44
N LYS A 11 18.36 15.24 -33.68
CA LYS A 11 17.17 15.44 -34.49
C LYS A 11 15.98 14.56 -34.05
N LEU A 12 16.26 13.37 -33.53
CA LEU A 12 15.23 12.51 -32.92
C LEU A 12 14.69 13.11 -31.62
N LEU A 13 15.57 13.67 -30.77
CA LEU A 13 15.13 14.38 -29.56
C LEU A 13 14.38 15.70 -29.89
N GLY A 14 14.79 16.42 -30.91
CA GLY A 14 14.04 17.58 -31.42
C GLY A 14 12.73 17.20 -32.11
N GLY A 15 12.64 15.98 -32.69
CA GLY A 15 11.42 15.43 -33.28
C GLY A 15 10.36 15.05 -32.24
N SER A 16 10.77 14.58 -31.06
CA SER A 16 9.85 14.26 -29.96
C SER A 16 9.15 15.49 -29.41
N ALA A 17 9.84 16.63 -29.35
CA ALA A 17 9.23 17.90 -28.97
C ALA A 17 8.26 18.44 -30.06
N ALA A 18 8.51 18.11 -31.34
CA ALA A 18 7.61 18.49 -32.44
C ALA A 18 6.42 17.53 -32.60
N LEU A 19 6.56 16.24 -32.25
CA LEU A 19 5.43 15.30 -32.19
C LEU A 19 4.45 15.63 -31.08
N ALA A 20 4.93 16.18 -29.96
CA ALA A 20 4.06 16.68 -28.89
C ALA A 20 3.18 17.86 -29.35
N ALA A 21 3.59 18.58 -30.39
CA ALA A 21 2.83 19.71 -30.95
C ALA A 21 1.79 19.33 -32.01
N THR A 22 1.84 18.09 -32.56
CA THR A 22 0.95 17.65 -33.65
C THR A 22 -0.12 16.63 -33.26
N HIS A 23 -0.02 16.06 -32.06
CA HIS A 23 -1.07 15.21 -31.49
C HIS A 23 -1.94 16.09 -30.59
N GLY A 24 -2.95 16.61 -31.19
CA GLY A 24 -3.89 17.59 -30.66
C GLY A 24 -4.67 17.17 -29.40
N PRO A 25 -5.92 17.52 -29.20
CA PRO A 25 -6.63 17.60 -27.92
C PRO A 25 -6.58 16.38 -27.01
N LEU A 26 -6.31 15.18 -27.54
CA LEU A 26 -6.18 13.94 -26.74
C LEU A 26 -4.97 13.95 -25.79
N MET A 27 -3.81 14.44 -26.24
CA MET A 27 -2.64 14.56 -25.33
C MET A 27 -2.80 15.67 -24.29
N ARG A 28 -3.64 16.68 -24.55
CA ARG A 28 -3.96 17.71 -23.57
C ARG A 28 -4.93 17.21 -22.49
N ALA A 29 -5.86 16.34 -22.82
CA ALA A 29 -6.76 15.73 -21.85
C ALA A 29 -6.01 14.81 -20.86
N PHE A 30 -4.94 14.13 -21.31
CA PHE A 30 -4.06 13.34 -20.43
C PHE A 30 -3.02 14.19 -19.65
N ALA A 31 -2.73 15.41 -20.09
CA ALA A 31 -1.83 16.33 -19.39
C ALA A 31 -2.52 17.10 -18.25
N GLU A 32 -3.83 17.03 -18.17
CA GLU A 32 -4.65 17.62 -17.09
C GLU A 32 -5.06 16.61 -16.00
N ALA A 33 -4.80 15.31 -16.17
CA ALA A 33 -4.81 14.40 -15.04
C ALA A 33 -3.71 14.85 -14.07
N ASP A 34 -4.11 15.25 -12.90
CA ASP A 34 -3.32 15.86 -11.82
C ASP A 34 -1.98 15.10 -11.60
N SER A 35 -0.96 15.48 -12.38
CA SER A 35 0.35 14.80 -12.45
C SER A 35 1.15 14.91 -11.14
N ASP A 36 0.60 15.56 -10.13
CA ASP A 36 1.25 15.83 -8.85
C ASP A 36 0.74 14.96 -7.69
N GLN A 37 -0.07 13.93 -7.97
CA GLN A 37 -0.58 12.99 -6.98
C GLN A 37 0.45 11.95 -6.58
N TYR A 38 0.43 11.50 -5.32
CA TYR A 38 1.27 10.42 -4.77
C TYR A 38 0.41 9.29 -4.22
N PHE A 39 0.96 8.07 -4.25
CA PHE A 39 0.22 6.87 -3.87
C PHE A 39 1.02 5.99 -2.92
N ILE A 40 0.40 5.59 -1.83
CA ILE A 40 0.94 4.64 -0.85
C ILE A 40 -0.02 3.46 -0.76
N PHE A 41 0.48 2.27 -1.10
CA PHE A 41 -0.27 1.03 -0.98
C PHE A 41 0.32 0.20 0.16
N ILE A 42 -0.51 -0.16 1.12
CA ILE A 42 -0.08 -0.87 2.32
C ILE A 42 -0.84 -2.19 2.41
N HIS A 43 -0.11 -3.29 2.40
CA HIS A 43 -0.65 -4.62 2.63
C HIS A 43 -0.40 -5.04 4.09
N ALA A 44 -1.46 -5.11 4.88
CA ALA A 44 -1.45 -5.69 6.22
C ALA A 44 -1.52 -7.21 6.09
N SER A 45 -0.35 -7.84 5.91
CA SER A 45 -0.21 -9.24 5.53
C SER A 45 -0.55 -10.19 6.67
N GLY A 46 -1.46 -11.12 6.40
CA GLY A 46 -1.80 -12.21 7.31
C GLY A 46 -3.26 -12.32 7.72
N GLY A 47 -4.15 -11.49 7.19
CA GLY A 47 -5.58 -11.50 7.53
C GLY A 47 -5.86 -10.83 8.87
N TRP A 48 -6.43 -9.65 8.87
CA TRP A 48 -6.69 -8.88 10.08
C TRP A 48 -8.01 -9.19 10.76
N ASP A 49 -8.05 -8.99 12.07
CA ASP A 49 -9.27 -9.08 12.86
C ASP A 49 -10.04 -7.75 12.78
N VAL A 50 -11.06 -7.70 11.94
CA VAL A 50 -11.86 -6.48 11.71
C VAL A 50 -12.63 -6.05 12.96
N THR A 51 -12.92 -6.97 13.90
CA THR A 51 -13.63 -6.65 15.13
C THR A 51 -12.80 -5.78 16.06
N LEU A 52 -11.49 -5.87 15.95
CA LEU A 52 -10.57 -5.08 16.77
C LEU A 52 -10.35 -3.66 16.23
N TRP A 53 -10.81 -3.31 15.02
CA TRP A 53 -10.52 -1.98 14.49
C TRP A 53 -11.62 -1.35 13.62
N SER A 54 -12.18 -2.03 12.61
CA SER A 54 -13.05 -1.44 11.60
C SER A 54 -14.53 -1.77 11.75
N ASP A 55 -14.82 -2.94 12.26
CA ASP A 55 -16.19 -3.49 12.37
C ASP A 55 -16.42 -4.15 13.75
N PRO A 56 -16.35 -3.37 14.83
CA PRO A 56 -16.39 -3.88 16.19
C PRO A 56 -17.76 -4.41 16.58
N ARG A 57 -17.79 -5.38 17.52
CA ARG A 57 -18.99 -6.09 17.99
C ARG A 57 -19.00 -6.21 19.51
N ASN A 58 -18.99 -5.10 20.20
CA ASN A 58 -18.99 -5.13 21.69
C ASN A 58 -20.29 -5.66 22.30
N GLU A 59 -21.41 -5.51 21.58
CA GLU A 59 -22.74 -5.84 22.09
C GLU A 59 -23.07 -7.34 21.99
N LEU A 60 -22.29 -8.09 21.23
CA LEU A 60 -22.51 -9.52 20.97
C LEU A 60 -21.44 -10.37 21.66
N ALA A 61 -21.24 -10.14 22.94
CA ALA A 61 -20.19 -10.75 23.75
C ALA A 61 -20.13 -12.29 23.71
N GLY A 62 -21.13 -12.97 23.22
CA GLY A 62 -21.13 -14.44 23.06
C GLY A 62 -20.71 -14.95 21.69
N LEU A 63 -20.63 -14.09 20.68
CA LEU A 63 -20.35 -14.50 19.30
C LEU A 63 -18.97 -14.05 18.81
N VAL A 64 -18.61 -12.82 19.12
CA VAL A 64 -17.37 -12.19 18.64
C VAL A 64 -16.35 -12.14 19.76
N GLU A 65 -16.73 -11.58 20.89
CA GLU A 65 -15.99 -11.64 22.10
C GLU A 65 -16.60 -12.72 22.99
N PRO A 66 -15.87 -13.74 23.41
CA PRO A 66 -16.45 -14.81 24.21
C PRO A 66 -17.08 -14.24 25.46
N ALA A 67 -18.22 -14.77 25.81
CA ALA A 67 -18.89 -14.42 27.04
C ALA A 67 -17.88 -14.47 28.19
N ALA A 68 -18.03 -13.57 29.14
CA ALA A 68 -17.14 -13.47 30.33
C ALA A 68 -17.00 -14.78 31.13
N THR A 69 -17.66 -15.83 30.70
CA THR A 69 -17.58 -17.19 31.22
C THR A 69 -16.38 -17.98 30.69
N ASP A 70 -15.74 -17.56 29.61
CA ASP A 70 -14.50 -18.19 29.17
C ASP A 70 -13.30 -17.47 29.80
N ASN A 71 -12.81 -18.01 30.90
CA ASN A 71 -11.68 -17.44 31.66
C ASN A 71 -10.40 -17.26 30.85
N THR A 72 -10.28 -17.88 29.69
CA THR A 72 -9.07 -17.78 28.85
C THR A 72 -8.97 -16.44 28.17
N ASP A 73 -10.08 -15.82 27.76
CA ASP A 73 -10.07 -14.55 27.08
C ASP A 73 -9.93 -13.35 28.01
N ILE A 74 -10.47 -13.47 29.23
CA ILE A 74 -10.26 -12.44 30.27
C ILE A 74 -8.76 -12.26 30.55
N ALA A 75 -7.99 -13.33 30.53
CA ALA A 75 -6.53 -13.25 30.71
C ALA A 75 -5.85 -12.52 29.56
N GLY A 76 -6.26 -12.76 28.31
CA GLY A 76 -5.76 -12.05 27.13
C GLY A 76 -6.06 -10.56 27.17
N LEU A 77 -7.30 -10.19 27.48
CA LEU A 77 -7.71 -8.79 27.65
C LEU A 77 -6.96 -8.11 28.81
N THR A 78 -6.77 -8.79 29.90
CA THR A 78 -6.02 -8.27 31.05
C THR A 78 -4.55 -8.03 30.69
N ASN A 79 -3.94 -8.96 29.96
CA ASN A 79 -2.57 -8.82 29.49
C ASN A 79 -2.43 -7.65 28.51
N TRP A 80 -3.38 -7.45 27.64
CA TRP A 80 -3.39 -6.32 26.73
C TRP A 80 -3.53 -4.99 27.48
N LYS A 81 -4.50 -4.88 28.38
CA LYS A 81 -4.68 -3.70 29.25
C LYS A 81 -3.43 -3.40 30.10
N SER A 82 -2.67 -4.43 30.48
CA SER A 82 -1.43 -4.29 31.26
C SER A 82 -0.21 -3.93 30.43
N LYS A 83 -0.28 -4.05 29.08
CA LYS A 83 0.81 -3.78 28.15
C LYS A 83 0.39 -2.79 27.06
N PRO A 84 -0.10 -1.60 27.43
CA PRO A 84 -0.55 -0.64 26.42
C PRO A 84 0.62 -0.23 25.54
N LEU A 85 0.36 -0.13 24.23
CA LEU A 85 1.19 0.65 23.33
C LEU A 85 1.11 2.11 23.78
N VAL A 86 2.23 2.80 23.74
CA VAL A 86 2.40 4.11 24.32
C VAL A 86 1.58 5.19 23.64
N GLY A 87 1.37 6.25 24.39
CA GLY A 87 0.54 7.37 24.02
C GLY A 87 -0.90 7.16 24.47
N SER A 88 -1.04 6.61 25.60
CA SER A 88 -2.16 5.94 26.22
C SER A 88 -3.36 6.78 26.64
N GLU A 89 -3.58 7.91 26.02
CA GLU A 89 -4.90 8.56 26.05
C GLU A 89 -5.82 8.01 24.94
N THR A 90 -5.35 6.98 24.23
CA THR A 90 -6.10 6.32 23.17
C THR A 90 -6.80 5.07 23.71
N SER A 91 -7.80 4.60 23.00
CA SER A 91 -8.57 3.37 23.23
C SER A 91 -7.76 2.09 23.50
N ALA A 92 -6.46 2.15 23.31
CA ALA A 92 -5.54 1.07 23.59
C ALA A 92 -5.45 0.66 25.07
N ASP A 93 -5.83 1.55 25.97
CA ASP A 93 -5.82 1.28 27.41
C ASP A 93 -7.08 0.58 27.90
N THR A 94 -8.14 0.63 27.09
CA THR A 94 -9.41 0.02 27.41
C THR A 94 -9.88 -0.82 26.24
N PHE A 95 -10.40 -2.00 26.48
CA PHE A 95 -11.06 -2.80 25.45
C PHE A 95 -12.47 -2.25 25.21
N GLU A 96 -12.53 -1.04 24.70
CA GLU A 96 -13.77 -0.32 24.48
C GLU A 96 -13.85 0.15 23.02
N LEU A 97 -15.07 0.31 22.55
CA LEU A 97 -15.32 0.91 21.24
C LEU A 97 -14.94 2.37 21.27
N VAL A 98 -14.35 2.84 20.17
CA VAL A 98 -13.90 4.21 20.02
C VAL A 98 -14.72 4.93 18.97
N LYS A 99 -15.47 5.90 19.40
CA LYS A 99 -16.25 6.78 18.52
C LYS A 99 -15.92 8.25 18.81
N PRO A 100 -15.02 8.88 18.06
CA PRO A 100 -14.74 10.31 18.22
C PRO A 100 -15.99 11.15 18.06
N ALA A 101 -16.04 12.30 18.75
CA ALA A 101 -17.13 13.24 18.59
C ALA A 101 -17.21 13.72 17.13
N GLY A 102 -18.38 13.62 16.52
CA GLY A 102 -18.59 13.94 15.10
C GLY A 102 -18.20 12.83 14.12
N SER A 103 -17.73 11.69 14.61
CA SER A 103 -17.41 10.54 13.74
C SER A 103 -18.66 9.76 13.35
N ASN A 104 -18.76 9.42 12.06
CA ASN A 104 -19.70 8.43 11.54
C ASN A 104 -19.15 7.00 11.71
N ILE A 105 -17.84 6.88 12.01
CA ILE A 105 -17.16 5.60 12.15
C ILE A 105 -17.06 5.25 13.64
N THR A 106 -17.40 4.02 13.97
CA THR A 106 -17.09 3.41 15.27
C THR A 106 -15.94 2.45 15.07
N PHE A 107 -14.87 2.62 15.82
CA PHE A 107 -13.67 1.81 15.73
C PHE A 107 -13.59 0.81 16.89
N GLY A 108 -12.90 -0.28 16.64
CA GLY A 108 -12.47 -1.19 17.70
C GLY A 108 -11.23 -0.66 18.43
N PRO A 109 -10.89 -1.28 19.58
CA PRO A 109 -9.85 -0.77 20.49
C PRO A 109 -8.42 -0.79 19.91
N ALA A 110 -8.16 -1.59 18.87
CA ALA A 110 -6.83 -1.68 18.27
C ALA A 110 -6.54 -0.61 17.20
N ILE A 111 -7.43 0.34 16.97
CA ILE A 111 -7.22 1.42 15.99
C ILE A 111 -6.02 2.35 16.34
N GLY A 112 -5.61 2.36 17.59
CA GLY A 112 -4.46 3.16 18.03
C GLY A 112 -4.60 4.65 17.72
N GLU A 113 -3.49 5.30 17.43
CA GLU A 113 -3.43 6.74 17.14
C GLU A 113 -4.16 7.13 15.85
N LEU A 114 -4.46 6.17 14.96
CA LEU A 114 -5.11 6.47 13.67
C LEU A 114 -6.51 7.07 13.86
N VAL A 115 -7.14 6.81 15.00
CA VAL A 115 -8.46 7.35 15.33
C VAL A 115 -8.54 8.88 15.23
N LYS A 116 -7.45 9.62 15.46
CA LYS A 116 -7.43 11.08 15.35
C LYS A 116 -7.65 11.61 13.93
N HIS A 117 -7.46 10.77 12.92
CA HIS A 117 -7.66 11.09 11.51
C HIS A 117 -8.99 10.58 10.94
N TYR A 118 -9.97 10.26 11.81
CA TYR A 118 -11.25 9.69 11.39
C TYR A 118 -11.95 10.52 10.30
N ASP A 119 -11.76 11.82 10.31
CA ASP A 119 -12.31 12.77 9.34
C ASP A 119 -11.78 12.55 7.91
N LYS A 120 -10.63 11.89 7.75
CA LYS A 120 -9.98 11.59 6.47
C LYS A 120 -10.20 10.15 6.01
N ILE A 121 -10.75 9.30 6.86
CA ILE A 121 -10.89 7.87 6.60
C ILE A 121 -12.17 7.58 5.82
N CYS A 122 -12.03 6.94 4.66
CA CYS A 122 -13.07 6.19 3.98
C CYS A 122 -12.86 4.70 4.29
N LEU A 123 -13.82 4.09 4.96
CA LEU A 123 -13.74 2.72 5.43
C LEU A 123 -14.71 1.83 4.65
N PHE A 124 -14.23 0.68 4.18
CA PHE A 124 -15.05 -0.35 3.58
C PHE A 124 -15.16 -1.54 4.54
N ASN A 125 -16.39 -1.91 4.92
CA ASN A 125 -16.68 -3.07 5.75
C ASN A 125 -17.50 -4.11 4.97
N GLY A 126 -17.49 -5.37 5.40
CA GLY A 126 -18.26 -6.40 4.73
C GLY A 126 -17.83 -6.62 3.29
N VAL A 127 -16.52 -6.60 3.04
CA VAL A 127 -15.96 -6.85 1.71
C VAL A 127 -15.95 -8.34 1.45
N GLU A 128 -16.71 -8.78 0.45
CA GLU A 128 -16.81 -10.19 0.11
C GLU A 128 -15.57 -10.71 -0.60
N MET A 129 -14.88 -11.64 0.05
CA MET A 129 -13.61 -12.17 -0.46
C MET A 129 -13.75 -13.48 -1.23
N ASN A 130 -14.76 -14.30 -0.91
CA ASN A 130 -14.96 -15.62 -1.51
C ASN A 130 -13.72 -16.54 -1.44
N THR A 131 -12.79 -16.24 -0.55
CA THR A 131 -11.58 -17.01 -0.31
C THR A 131 -11.09 -16.87 1.13
N VAL A 132 -10.39 -17.89 1.60
CA VAL A 132 -9.68 -17.93 2.88
C VAL A 132 -8.21 -18.32 2.67
N SER A 133 -7.71 -18.20 1.46
CA SER A 133 -6.34 -18.48 1.07
C SER A 133 -5.52 -17.20 1.02
N HIS A 134 -4.45 -17.08 1.80
CA HIS A 134 -3.57 -15.90 1.79
C HIS A 134 -3.11 -15.50 0.38
N PRO A 135 -2.55 -16.38 -0.45
CA PRO A 135 -2.13 -15.98 -1.79
C PRO A 135 -3.28 -15.46 -2.65
N ASP A 136 -4.45 -16.11 -2.57
CA ASP A 136 -5.61 -15.74 -3.39
C ASP A 136 -6.26 -14.44 -2.89
N GLY A 137 -6.48 -14.33 -1.59
CA GLY A 137 -7.02 -13.11 -0.97
C GLY A 137 -6.14 -11.89 -1.22
N THR A 138 -4.81 -12.05 -1.10
CA THR A 138 -3.85 -10.99 -1.41
C THR A 138 -3.95 -10.54 -2.88
N VAL A 139 -3.99 -11.50 -3.82
CA VAL A 139 -4.12 -11.18 -5.24
C VAL A 139 -5.47 -10.52 -5.53
N PHE A 140 -6.55 -11.07 -4.99
CA PHE A 140 -7.89 -10.52 -5.19
C PHE A 140 -8.01 -9.09 -4.67
N SER A 141 -7.48 -8.81 -3.48
CA SER A 141 -7.53 -7.47 -2.88
C SER A 141 -6.81 -6.39 -3.68
N CYS A 142 -5.72 -6.72 -4.37
CA CYS A 142 -4.93 -5.71 -5.08
C CYS A 142 -5.04 -5.75 -6.60
N THR A 143 -5.63 -6.82 -7.18
CA THR A 143 -5.85 -6.92 -8.63
C THR A 143 -7.31 -6.92 -9.01
N GLY A 144 -8.23 -7.19 -8.08
CA GLY A 144 -9.65 -7.37 -8.37
C GLY A 144 -9.99 -8.73 -9.00
N ARG A 145 -9.04 -9.69 -9.01
CA ARG A 145 -9.27 -11.03 -9.58
C ARG A 145 -8.61 -12.11 -8.76
N HIS A 146 -9.31 -13.20 -8.60
CA HIS A 146 -8.77 -14.43 -8.01
C HIS A 146 -7.64 -15.02 -8.84
N LEU A 147 -6.79 -15.79 -8.19
CA LEU A 147 -5.76 -16.56 -8.88
C LEU A 147 -6.38 -17.52 -9.91
N SER A 148 -5.77 -17.62 -11.07
CA SER A 148 -6.09 -18.65 -12.05
C SER A 148 -4.86 -19.50 -12.32
N GLY A 149 -4.97 -20.79 -12.07
CA GLY A 149 -3.82 -21.69 -12.18
C GLY A 149 -2.63 -21.30 -11.30
N GLY A 150 -2.89 -20.70 -10.13
CA GLY A 150 -1.86 -20.25 -9.19
C GLY A 150 -1.15 -18.93 -9.59
N ARG A 151 -1.69 -18.20 -10.56
CA ARG A 151 -1.08 -16.96 -11.08
C ARG A 151 -2.08 -15.80 -11.08
N ALA A 152 -1.58 -14.60 -10.83
CA ALA A 152 -2.35 -13.39 -11.10
C ALA A 152 -2.56 -13.22 -12.60
N THR A 153 -3.78 -12.86 -12.99
CA THR A 153 -4.19 -12.70 -14.41
C THR A 153 -4.48 -11.24 -14.75
N GLN A 154 -4.26 -10.34 -13.80
CA GLN A 154 -4.46 -8.90 -13.93
C GLN A 154 -3.36 -8.17 -13.14
N SER A 155 -2.98 -6.98 -13.60
CA SER A 155 -2.03 -6.14 -12.88
C SER A 155 -2.63 -5.62 -11.58
N SER A 156 -1.76 -5.43 -10.59
CA SER A 156 -2.16 -4.81 -9.33
C SER A 156 -2.38 -3.30 -9.48
N ILE A 157 -3.21 -2.75 -8.61
CA ILE A 157 -3.59 -1.34 -8.64
C ILE A 157 -2.39 -0.39 -8.60
N ASP A 158 -1.36 -0.70 -7.83
CA ASP A 158 -0.13 0.08 -7.75
C ASP A 158 0.61 0.15 -9.10
N THR A 159 0.63 -0.96 -9.84
CA THR A 159 1.19 -1.04 -11.19
C THR A 159 0.34 -0.25 -12.20
N ILE A 160 -0.99 -0.33 -12.09
CA ILE A 160 -1.92 0.43 -12.96
C ILE A 160 -1.73 1.93 -12.75
N VAL A 161 -1.72 2.38 -11.49
CA VAL A 161 -1.51 3.80 -11.15
C VAL A 161 -0.13 4.28 -11.59
N ALA A 162 0.90 3.46 -11.42
CA ALA A 162 2.24 3.80 -11.89
C ALA A 162 2.31 3.95 -13.41
N ASN A 163 1.57 3.10 -14.14
CA ASN A 163 1.45 3.19 -15.60
C ASN A 163 0.77 4.48 -16.06
N GLU A 164 -0.32 4.88 -15.41
CA GLU A 164 -1.08 6.04 -15.84
C GLU A 164 -0.49 7.37 -15.35
N LEU A 165 0.01 7.41 -14.12
CA LEU A 165 0.39 8.65 -13.44
C LEU A 165 1.88 8.74 -13.08
N GLY A 166 2.63 7.65 -13.22
CA GLY A 166 3.99 7.54 -12.69
C GLY A 166 5.13 7.65 -13.70
N LEU A 167 4.87 7.56 -14.99
CA LEU A 167 5.91 7.38 -16.00
C LEU A 167 6.90 8.53 -16.15
N LEU A 168 6.59 9.70 -15.60
CA LEU A 168 7.50 10.85 -15.57
C LEU A 168 8.45 10.82 -14.37
N GLN A 169 8.21 9.94 -13.41
CA GLN A 169 9.08 9.79 -12.23
C GLN A 169 10.28 8.91 -12.55
N PRO A 170 11.42 9.18 -11.91
CA PRO A 170 12.59 8.30 -12.00
C PRO A 170 12.28 6.84 -11.65
N LEU A 171 11.46 6.62 -10.62
CA LEU A 171 10.93 5.33 -10.22
C LEU A 171 9.39 5.41 -10.15
N PRO A 172 8.68 5.03 -11.21
CA PRO A 172 7.20 5.07 -11.20
C PRO A 172 6.59 4.30 -10.04
N LEU A 173 7.13 3.11 -9.74
CA LEU A 173 6.68 2.24 -8.65
C LEU A 173 7.86 1.58 -7.94
N LEU A 174 7.93 1.79 -6.63
CA LEU A 174 8.81 1.04 -5.75
C LEU A 174 8.01 0.13 -4.83
N SER A 175 8.32 -1.16 -4.86
CA SER A 175 7.63 -2.21 -4.12
C SER A 175 8.55 -2.85 -3.09
N VAL A 176 8.22 -2.71 -1.80
CA VAL A 176 8.97 -3.27 -0.67
C VAL A 176 8.21 -4.45 -0.08
N ARG A 177 8.54 -5.67 -0.48
CA ARG A 177 7.83 -6.90 -0.07
C ARG A 177 6.32 -6.87 -0.34
N PHE A 178 5.86 -5.98 -1.17
CA PHE A 178 4.45 -5.88 -1.52
C PHE A 178 4.14 -6.79 -2.71
N PRO A 179 2.95 -7.38 -2.75
CA PRO A 179 2.53 -8.26 -3.83
C PRO A 179 2.10 -7.46 -5.08
N SER A 180 3.04 -6.82 -5.76
CA SER A 180 2.79 -6.13 -7.02
C SER A 180 2.81 -7.11 -8.19
N TRP A 181 1.90 -6.97 -9.14
CA TRP A 181 1.86 -7.75 -10.39
C TRP A 181 1.80 -6.83 -11.60
N TYR A 182 2.66 -7.12 -12.55
CA TYR A 182 2.66 -6.54 -13.88
C TYR A 182 2.21 -7.62 -14.88
N VAL A 183 1.01 -7.49 -15.40
CA VAL A 183 0.35 -8.47 -16.28
C VAL A 183 -0.32 -7.71 -17.43
N GLY A 184 -0.03 -8.15 -18.67
CA GLY A 184 -0.56 -7.50 -19.87
C GLY A 184 0.53 -6.84 -20.71
N ARG A 185 0.24 -6.67 -21.99
CA ARG A 185 1.16 -6.06 -22.95
C ARG A 185 0.86 -4.58 -23.21
N GLU A 186 -0.29 -4.13 -22.73
CA GLU A 186 -0.78 -2.75 -22.86
C GLU A 186 -0.18 -1.77 -21.87
N LEU A 187 0.54 -2.27 -20.85
CA LEU A 187 1.21 -1.42 -19.87
C LEU A 187 2.61 -1.04 -20.36
N ASP A 188 2.99 0.21 -20.10
CA ASP A 188 4.36 0.68 -20.37
C ASP A 188 5.37 -0.09 -19.51
N PRO A 189 6.45 -0.64 -20.08
CA PRO A 189 7.47 -1.36 -19.34
C PRO A 189 8.11 -0.56 -18.20
N ARG A 190 8.10 0.76 -18.23
CA ARG A 190 8.57 1.61 -17.13
C ARG A 190 7.75 1.46 -15.85
N ALA A 191 6.48 1.02 -15.97
CA ALA A 191 5.63 0.73 -14.83
C ALA A 191 5.93 -0.61 -14.14
N ILE A 192 6.89 -1.40 -14.64
CA ILE A 192 7.32 -2.64 -13.97
C ILE A 192 7.80 -2.29 -12.55
N PRO A 193 7.24 -2.95 -11.50
CA PRO A 193 7.60 -2.66 -10.13
C PRO A 193 9.09 -2.88 -9.85
N VAL A 194 9.77 -1.87 -9.35
CA VAL A 194 11.12 -2.04 -8.80
C VAL A 194 10.97 -2.69 -7.43
N ARG A 195 11.27 -3.97 -7.34
CA ARG A 195 11.06 -4.78 -6.13
C ARG A 195 12.31 -4.81 -5.27
N ILE A 196 12.16 -4.46 -4.01
CA ILE A 196 13.22 -4.58 -3.01
C ILE A 196 12.76 -5.43 -1.82
N GLY A 197 13.65 -6.27 -1.31
CA GLY A 197 13.38 -7.09 -0.14
C GLY A 197 13.45 -6.30 1.17
N SER A 198 14.23 -5.23 1.20
CA SER A 198 14.43 -4.40 2.39
C SER A 198 15.08 -3.07 2.04
N VAL A 199 14.50 -1.98 2.51
CA VAL A 199 15.10 -0.64 2.42
C VAL A 199 16.46 -0.59 3.09
N ALA A 200 16.61 -1.26 4.24
CA ALA A 200 17.89 -1.30 4.97
C ALA A 200 19.01 -1.97 4.17
N GLN A 201 18.69 -3.04 3.42
CA GLN A 201 19.68 -3.73 2.59
C GLN A 201 20.13 -2.85 1.42
N VAL A 202 19.21 -2.20 0.73
CA VAL A 202 19.53 -1.28 -0.36
C VAL A 202 20.39 -0.11 0.15
N ALA A 203 19.97 0.53 1.23
CA ALA A 203 20.74 1.60 1.86
C ALA A 203 22.15 1.16 2.27
N SER A 204 22.29 -0.06 2.81
CA SER A 204 23.58 -0.63 3.18
C SER A 204 24.47 -0.91 1.95
N SER A 205 23.88 -1.43 0.89
CA SER A 205 24.59 -1.73 -0.37
C SER A 205 25.10 -0.45 -1.03
N LEU A 206 24.28 0.58 -1.12
CA LEU A 206 24.66 1.87 -1.67
C LEU A 206 25.80 2.53 -0.86
N ASN A 207 25.76 2.42 0.46
CA ASN A 207 26.82 2.96 1.32
C ASN A 207 28.14 2.17 1.23
N ARG A 208 28.08 0.85 1.02
CA ARG A 208 29.29 0.01 0.89
C ARG A 208 30.04 0.27 -0.41
N SER A 209 29.32 0.39 -1.51
CA SER A 209 29.93 0.65 -2.80
C SER A 209 30.59 2.02 -2.85
N ALA A 210 30.11 3.02 -2.12
CA ALA A 210 30.77 4.32 -2.00
C ALA A 210 32.19 4.26 -1.41
N ALA A 211 32.53 3.19 -0.69
CA ALA A 211 33.85 3.04 -0.07
C ALA A 211 34.89 2.39 -1.00
N TYR A 212 34.48 1.71 -2.07
CA TYR A 212 35.38 0.89 -2.89
C TYR A 212 35.45 1.25 -4.38
N GLU A 213 34.56 2.11 -4.87
CA GLU A 213 34.48 2.46 -6.28
C GLU A 213 34.54 3.97 -6.49
N GLN A 214 35.32 4.38 -7.47
CA GLN A 214 35.31 5.77 -7.89
C GLN A 214 33.98 6.10 -8.58
N PRO A 215 33.40 7.29 -8.38
CA PRO A 215 32.14 7.66 -9.04
C PRO A 215 32.19 7.54 -10.57
N ALA A 216 33.34 7.84 -11.17
CA ALA A 216 33.54 7.72 -12.61
C ALA A 216 33.46 6.27 -13.12
N ASP A 217 33.87 5.28 -12.32
CA ASP A 217 33.83 3.88 -12.72
C ASP A 217 32.39 3.36 -12.72
N ARG A 218 31.57 3.81 -11.78
CA ARG A 218 30.14 3.48 -11.74
C ARG A 218 29.39 4.07 -12.92
N GLU A 219 29.67 5.32 -13.24
CA GLU A 219 29.06 5.99 -14.38
C GLU A 219 29.41 5.24 -15.67
N ALA A 220 30.64 4.86 -15.86
CA ALA A 220 31.10 4.09 -17.01
C ALA A 220 30.42 2.71 -17.10
N VAL A 221 30.34 1.97 -15.99
CA VAL A 221 29.66 0.66 -15.94
C VAL A 221 28.16 0.79 -16.22
N THR A 222 27.49 1.78 -15.65
CA THR A 222 26.05 1.98 -15.87
C THR A 222 25.75 2.38 -17.31
N MET A 223 26.60 3.22 -17.91
CA MET A 223 26.51 3.55 -19.33
C MET A 223 26.69 2.33 -20.23
N LEU A 224 27.70 1.50 -19.95
CA LEU A 224 27.96 0.28 -20.70
C LEU A 224 26.76 -0.69 -20.63
N LEU A 225 26.18 -0.88 -19.43
CA LEU A 225 24.99 -1.73 -19.26
C LEU A 225 23.77 -1.17 -20.00
N ALA A 226 23.61 0.15 -20.06
CA ALA A 226 22.53 0.77 -20.81
C ALA A 226 22.72 0.59 -22.33
N GLU A 227 23.95 0.77 -22.82
CA GLU A 227 24.30 0.56 -24.24
C GLU A 227 24.11 -0.92 -24.63
N GLU A 228 24.56 -1.84 -23.81
CA GLU A 228 24.37 -3.29 -24.03
C GLU A 228 22.87 -3.67 -24.05
N ALA A 229 22.07 -3.11 -23.16
CA ALA A 229 20.61 -3.36 -23.14
C ALA A 229 19.94 -2.78 -24.40
N GLU A 230 20.36 -1.62 -24.91
CA GLU A 230 19.87 -1.06 -26.18
C GLU A 230 20.25 -1.94 -27.37
N GLU A 231 21.47 -2.46 -27.41
CA GLU A 231 21.92 -3.38 -28.47
C GLU A 231 21.11 -4.69 -28.43
N LEU A 232 20.90 -5.25 -27.26
CA LEU A 232 20.09 -6.45 -27.06
C LEU A 232 18.62 -6.23 -27.44
N ALA A 233 18.06 -5.04 -27.23
CA ALA A 233 16.70 -4.71 -27.64
C ALA A 233 16.51 -4.84 -29.16
N LEU A 234 17.51 -4.48 -29.95
CA LEU A 234 17.46 -4.57 -31.41
C LEU A 234 17.48 -6.02 -31.93
N GLN A 235 17.96 -6.96 -31.13
CA GLN A 235 18.13 -8.36 -31.49
C GLN A 235 17.15 -9.30 -30.75
N SER A 236 16.42 -8.77 -29.77
CA SER A 236 15.58 -9.55 -28.86
C SER A 236 14.20 -9.82 -29.46
N HIS A 237 13.61 -10.95 -29.06
CA HIS A 237 12.20 -11.24 -29.27
C HIS A 237 11.27 -10.49 -28.31
N ILE A 238 11.86 -9.73 -27.34
CA ILE A 238 11.16 -8.89 -26.36
C ILE A 238 11.77 -7.47 -26.35
N PRO A 239 11.80 -6.77 -27.48
CA PRO A 239 12.50 -5.50 -27.63
C PRO A 239 12.05 -4.45 -26.59
N ASP A 240 10.75 -4.34 -26.36
CA ASP A 240 10.15 -3.35 -25.45
C ASP A 240 10.67 -3.53 -24.00
N THR A 241 10.86 -4.80 -23.56
CA THR A 241 11.40 -5.09 -22.23
C THR A 241 12.88 -4.68 -22.13
N MET A 242 13.65 -4.92 -23.17
CA MET A 242 15.08 -4.56 -23.19
C MET A 242 15.27 -3.04 -23.28
N GLU A 243 14.44 -2.36 -24.06
CA GLU A 243 14.43 -0.89 -24.12
C GLU A 243 14.06 -0.28 -22.76
N ALA A 244 13.08 -0.84 -22.06
CA ALA A 244 12.74 -0.43 -20.70
C ALA A 244 13.91 -0.63 -19.73
N MET A 245 14.66 -1.72 -19.83
CA MET A 245 15.87 -1.94 -19.04
C MET A 245 16.93 -0.87 -19.33
N ALA A 246 17.16 -0.52 -20.59
CA ALA A 246 18.10 0.54 -20.95
C ALA A 246 17.68 1.90 -20.36
N ILE A 247 16.40 2.23 -20.42
CA ILE A 247 15.85 3.43 -19.78
C ILE A 247 16.06 3.39 -18.26
N GLN A 248 15.80 2.25 -17.62
CA GLN A 248 16.00 2.08 -16.19
C GLN A 248 17.49 2.25 -15.78
N TYR A 249 18.44 1.71 -16.54
CA TYR A 249 19.85 1.91 -16.28
C TYR A 249 20.27 3.38 -16.39
N LYS A 250 19.79 4.10 -17.41
CA LYS A 250 20.05 5.53 -17.58
C LYS A 250 19.45 6.36 -16.45
N THR A 251 18.24 6.00 -16.05
CA THR A 251 17.57 6.62 -14.91
C THR A 251 18.34 6.37 -13.62
N LEU A 252 18.74 5.12 -13.37
CA LEU A 252 19.55 4.75 -12.21
C LEU A 252 20.88 5.57 -12.18
N GLN A 253 21.53 5.74 -13.31
CA GLN A 253 22.74 6.55 -13.42
C GLN A 253 22.48 8.01 -12.98
N SER A 254 21.40 8.63 -13.47
CA SER A 254 21.05 10.00 -13.10
C SER A 254 20.74 10.14 -11.59
N MET A 255 20.33 9.04 -10.97
CA MET A 255 19.95 8.96 -9.57
C MET A 255 21.14 8.69 -8.63
N LEU A 256 22.14 7.91 -9.06
CA LEU A 256 23.29 7.54 -8.22
C LEU A 256 24.17 8.74 -7.79
N GLY A 257 24.09 9.86 -8.50
CA GLY A 257 24.77 11.10 -8.15
C GLY A 257 23.95 12.15 -7.40
N GLY A 258 22.71 11.83 -6.99
CA GLY A 258 21.75 12.84 -6.51
C GLY A 258 20.75 12.33 -5.47
N PRO A 259 19.44 12.58 -5.68
CA PRO A 259 18.38 12.36 -4.68
C PRO A 259 18.31 10.94 -4.10
N VAL A 260 18.69 9.91 -4.86
CA VAL A 260 18.63 8.51 -4.40
C VAL A 260 19.56 8.27 -3.22
N GLN A 261 20.80 8.76 -3.27
CA GLN A 261 21.71 8.61 -2.14
C GLN A 261 21.17 9.28 -0.88
N ASP A 262 20.48 10.40 -1.05
CA ASP A 262 19.85 11.11 0.06
C ASP A 262 18.66 10.36 0.65
N VAL A 263 17.80 9.78 -0.19
CA VAL A 263 16.61 9.02 0.24
C VAL A 263 16.99 7.70 0.89
N PHE A 264 18.00 7.01 0.37
CA PHE A 264 18.52 5.78 0.97
C PHE A 264 19.59 6.04 2.05
N ASN A 265 19.81 7.29 2.45
CA ASN A 265 20.75 7.61 3.51
C ASN A 265 20.25 7.08 4.85
N GLN A 266 20.99 6.10 5.40
CA GLN A 266 20.61 5.47 6.67
C GLN A 266 20.50 6.45 7.83
N THR A 267 21.30 7.51 7.85
CA THR A 267 21.27 8.52 8.92
C THR A 267 19.98 9.32 8.86
N LYS A 268 19.55 9.75 7.66
CA LYS A 268 18.26 10.46 7.46
C LYS A 268 17.08 9.55 7.80
N LEU A 269 17.08 8.31 7.30
CA LEU A 269 16.01 7.35 7.58
C LEU A 269 15.92 7.01 9.07
N LYS A 270 17.05 6.88 9.77
CA LYS A 270 17.08 6.68 11.22
C LYS A 270 16.59 7.93 11.98
N ALA A 271 16.91 9.11 11.50
CA ALA A 271 16.42 10.35 12.12
C ALA A 271 14.90 10.52 11.98
N ALA A 272 14.29 10.01 10.90
CA ALA A 272 12.85 10.00 10.71
C ALA A 272 12.12 8.92 11.55
N GLN A 273 12.82 7.85 11.94
CA GLN A 273 12.23 6.74 12.70
C GLN A 273 11.57 7.16 14.02
N PRO A 274 12.15 8.00 14.89
CA PRO A 274 11.52 8.39 16.15
C PRO A 274 10.14 9.01 15.98
N THR A 275 9.94 9.78 14.91
CA THR A 275 8.66 10.40 14.60
C THR A 275 7.60 9.38 14.20
N LEU A 276 7.99 8.31 13.51
CA LEU A 276 7.10 7.28 13.01
C LEU A 276 6.97 6.08 13.95
N SER A 277 7.87 6.00 14.93
CA SER A 277 7.96 4.89 15.86
C SER A 277 6.91 5.02 16.95
N PRO A 278 5.95 4.08 17.09
CA PRO A 278 5.22 3.99 18.35
C PRO A 278 6.22 3.72 19.48
N ASP A 279 6.03 4.37 20.60
CA ASP A 279 6.76 4.03 21.81
C ASP A 279 6.20 2.69 22.34
N LEU A 280 6.86 1.61 22.13
CA LEU A 280 6.50 0.31 22.69
C LEU A 280 7.03 0.24 24.13
N LYS A 281 6.25 0.69 25.11
CA LYS A 281 6.66 0.72 26.54
C LYS A 281 7.07 -0.63 27.09
N ASN A 282 6.72 -1.73 26.44
CA ASN A 282 6.99 -3.07 26.92
C ASN A 282 7.50 -4.03 25.83
N ALA A 283 8.21 -3.54 24.84
CA ALA A 283 8.87 -4.38 23.83
C ALA A 283 10.03 -5.22 24.41
N SER A 284 9.86 -5.77 25.60
CA SER A 284 10.73 -6.82 26.12
C SER A 284 10.55 -8.15 25.38
N ASN A 285 9.54 -8.23 24.51
CA ASN A 285 9.34 -9.38 23.65
C ASN A 285 10.21 -9.21 22.39
N ALA A 286 11.36 -9.86 22.39
CA ALA A 286 12.32 -9.85 21.26
C ALA A 286 11.70 -10.30 19.91
N TYR A 287 10.50 -10.88 19.93
CA TYR A 287 9.75 -11.31 18.76
C TYR A 287 9.18 -10.15 17.94
N PHE A 288 8.78 -9.05 18.58
CA PHE A 288 8.19 -7.88 17.90
C PHE A 288 9.23 -6.94 17.29
N TYR A 289 10.38 -6.83 17.91
CA TYR A 289 11.38 -5.82 17.60
C TYR A 289 11.92 -5.83 16.15
N PRO A 290 12.16 -6.98 15.48
CA PRO A 290 12.63 -7.00 14.10
C PRO A 290 11.57 -6.56 13.10
N PHE A 291 10.30 -6.96 13.28
CA PHE A 291 9.19 -6.56 12.38
C PHE A 291 8.94 -5.07 12.46
N TYR A 292 8.85 -4.56 13.68
CA TYR A 292 8.64 -3.17 13.98
C TYR A 292 9.67 -2.24 13.31
N ARG A 293 10.95 -2.52 13.46
CA ARG A 293 12.00 -1.72 12.82
C ARG A 293 11.88 -1.68 11.29
N GLY A 294 11.52 -2.80 10.69
CA GLY A 294 11.32 -2.90 9.24
C GLY A 294 10.13 -2.06 8.78
N ASN A 295 9.01 -2.15 9.49
CA ASN A 295 7.78 -1.44 9.19
C ASN A 295 7.99 0.09 9.26
N VAL A 296 8.58 0.59 10.34
CA VAL A 296 8.89 2.01 10.51
C VAL A 296 9.85 2.51 9.43
N LEU A 297 10.83 1.70 9.08
CA LEU A 297 11.81 2.06 8.04
C LEU A 297 11.15 2.18 6.66
N ASN A 298 10.22 1.28 6.32
CA ASN A 298 9.47 1.33 5.07
C ASN A 298 8.60 2.59 5.00
N ALA A 299 7.93 2.94 6.10
CA ALA A 299 7.13 4.15 6.21
C ALA A 299 7.97 5.43 6.06
N ALA A 300 9.11 5.50 6.75
CA ALA A 300 10.05 6.63 6.65
C ALA A 300 10.58 6.78 5.23
N PHE A 301 10.93 5.66 4.61
CA PHE A 301 11.41 5.65 3.23
C PHE A 301 10.35 6.16 2.24
N ALA A 302 9.10 5.71 2.37
CA ALA A 302 8.01 6.15 1.49
C ALA A 302 7.87 7.68 1.51
N ILE A 303 7.88 8.29 2.69
CA ILE A 303 7.77 9.75 2.86
C ILE A 303 8.97 10.47 2.24
N GLU A 304 10.19 10.04 2.55
CA GLU A 304 11.40 10.68 2.02
C GLU A 304 11.51 10.53 0.49
N ALA A 305 11.11 9.39 -0.07
CA ALA A 305 11.10 9.17 -1.51
C ALA A 305 10.08 10.09 -2.23
N MET A 306 8.93 10.32 -1.63
CA MET A 306 7.93 11.26 -2.16
C MET A 306 8.39 12.71 -2.03
N LYS A 307 8.96 13.10 -0.90
CA LYS A 307 9.53 14.45 -0.69
C LYS A 307 10.64 14.77 -1.70
N ALA A 308 11.41 13.76 -2.09
CA ALA A 308 12.45 13.88 -3.10
C ALA A 308 11.89 13.82 -4.54
N ASN A 309 10.58 13.67 -4.72
CA ASN A 309 9.92 13.45 -6.02
C ASN A 309 10.53 12.29 -6.84
N LEU A 310 11.04 11.29 -6.13
CA LEU A 310 11.72 10.14 -6.70
C LEU A 310 10.74 9.09 -7.23
N VAL A 311 9.62 8.93 -6.54
CA VAL A 311 8.60 7.92 -6.79
C VAL A 311 7.23 8.54 -6.95
N ARG A 312 6.37 7.90 -7.74
CA ARG A 312 4.94 8.18 -7.76
C ARG A 312 4.20 7.28 -6.80
N CYS A 313 4.51 6.00 -6.86
CA CYS A 313 3.89 4.96 -6.06
C CYS A 313 4.93 4.29 -5.17
N VAL A 314 4.62 4.13 -3.89
CA VAL A 314 5.35 3.27 -2.97
C VAL A 314 4.39 2.25 -2.41
N SER A 315 4.74 0.97 -2.56
CA SER A 315 3.96 -0.15 -2.04
C SER A 315 4.79 -0.93 -1.05
N PHE A 316 4.26 -1.21 0.14
CA PHE A 316 4.98 -2.01 1.12
C PHE A 316 4.02 -2.84 1.98
N SER A 317 4.54 -3.95 2.53
CA SER A 317 3.80 -4.76 3.49
C SER A 317 4.16 -4.38 4.91
N LEU A 318 3.13 -4.25 5.75
CA LEU A 318 3.20 -4.24 7.20
C LEU A 318 2.66 -5.61 7.65
N GLY A 319 3.55 -6.54 7.92
CA GLY A 319 3.17 -7.94 8.07
C GLY A 319 3.14 -8.44 9.51
N GLY A 320 2.79 -9.71 9.62
CA GLY A 320 2.91 -10.48 10.85
C GLY A 320 1.63 -10.62 11.63
N ILE A 321 0.47 -10.44 10.99
CA ILE A 321 -0.85 -10.62 11.61
C ILE A 321 -1.52 -11.97 11.29
N ASP A 322 -0.78 -12.93 10.76
CA ASP A 322 -1.25 -14.30 10.61
C ASP A 322 -1.17 -15.04 11.97
N THR A 323 -2.14 -14.74 12.82
CA THR A 323 -2.16 -15.21 14.21
C THR A 323 -3.34 -16.14 14.44
N HIS A 324 -3.05 -17.42 14.58
CA HIS A 324 -4.03 -18.45 14.94
C HIS A 324 -4.08 -18.72 16.45
N ASN A 325 -3.42 -17.91 17.23
CA ASN A 325 -3.36 -17.98 18.69
C ASN A 325 -3.22 -16.59 19.31
N ALA A 326 -3.52 -16.45 20.58
CA ALA A 326 -3.27 -15.23 21.36
C ALA A 326 -3.75 -13.93 20.67
N ASN A 327 -5.00 -13.90 20.20
CA ASN A 327 -5.57 -12.80 19.42
C ASN A 327 -5.41 -11.43 20.12
N TYR A 328 -5.72 -11.35 21.39
CA TYR A 328 -5.65 -10.08 22.13
C TYR A 328 -4.23 -9.70 22.56
N GLU A 329 -3.35 -10.68 22.69
CA GLU A 329 -1.97 -10.43 23.12
C GLU A 329 -1.05 -10.08 21.95
N ASP A 330 -1.27 -10.74 20.80
CA ASP A 330 -0.42 -10.63 19.62
C ASP A 330 -1.07 -9.78 18.52
N HIS A 331 -2.23 -10.19 18.06
CA HIS A 331 -2.88 -9.59 16.90
C HIS A 331 -3.28 -8.14 17.17
N ALA A 332 -3.92 -7.87 18.32
CA ALA A 332 -4.34 -6.53 18.71
C ALA A 332 -3.15 -5.56 18.80
N LEU A 333 -2.04 -5.99 19.39
CA LEU A 333 -0.83 -5.16 19.49
C LEU A 333 -0.22 -4.86 18.13
N ARG A 334 -0.23 -5.83 17.21
CA ARG A 334 0.28 -5.63 15.84
C ARG A 334 -0.61 -4.71 15.02
N LEU A 335 -1.93 -4.79 15.18
CA LEU A 335 -2.85 -3.83 14.57
C LEU A 335 -2.60 -2.42 15.08
N GLN A 336 -2.44 -2.23 16.39
CA GLN A 336 -2.10 -0.93 16.96
C GLN A 336 -0.78 -0.38 16.42
N GLU A 337 0.25 -1.24 16.27
CA GLU A 337 1.51 -0.85 15.64
C GLU A 337 1.28 -0.35 14.22
N ILE A 338 0.58 -1.13 13.40
CA ILE A 338 0.27 -0.80 12.00
C ILE A 338 -0.45 0.55 11.91
N PHE A 339 -1.53 0.71 12.67
CA PHE A 339 -2.35 1.92 12.61
C PHE A 339 -1.64 3.14 13.21
N THR A 340 -0.80 2.96 14.22
CA THR A 340 0.03 4.05 14.75
C THR A 340 1.06 4.50 13.72
N ILE A 341 1.72 3.58 13.01
CA ILE A 341 2.65 3.92 11.93
C ILE A 341 1.90 4.70 10.83
N ILE A 342 0.73 4.23 10.39
CA ILE A 342 -0.08 4.92 9.38
C ILE A 342 -0.49 6.31 9.86
N SER A 343 -0.94 6.44 11.10
CA SER A 343 -1.30 7.74 11.69
C SER A 343 -0.14 8.73 11.62
N ARG A 344 1.05 8.31 12.03
CA ARG A 344 2.24 9.16 12.03
C ARG A 344 2.77 9.44 10.62
N MET A 345 2.53 8.55 9.66
CA MET A 345 2.75 8.84 8.24
C MET A 345 1.83 9.97 7.77
N VAL A 346 0.55 9.94 8.12
CA VAL A 346 -0.41 11.00 7.79
C VAL A 346 0.06 12.34 8.37
N ASP A 347 0.44 12.39 9.65
CA ASP A 347 1.00 13.59 10.28
C ASP A 347 2.24 14.10 9.51
N SER A 348 3.14 13.20 9.14
CA SER A 348 4.39 13.57 8.46
C SER A 348 4.14 14.08 7.03
N LEU A 349 3.16 13.50 6.32
CA LEU A 349 2.73 13.96 5.01
C LEU A 349 2.04 15.33 5.10
N GLU A 350 1.26 15.58 6.16
CA GLU A 350 0.62 16.87 6.41
C GLU A 350 1.68 17.96 6.66
N VAL A 351 2.65 17.68 7.55
CA VAL A 351 3.78 18.59 7.82
C VAL A 351 4.61 18.88 6.55
N ALA A 352 4.76 17.87 5.69
CA ALA A 352 5.47 18.02 4.41
C ALA A 352 4.65 18.73 3.32
N GLY A 353 3.36 19.03 3.55
CA GLY A 353 2.45 19.62 2.56
C GLY A 353 2.09 18.64 1.42
N LEU A 354 2.30 17.33 1.64
CA LEU A 354 2.04 16.30 0.64
C LEU A 354 0.67 15.63 0.81
N LEU A 355 0.07 15.67 2.01
CA LEU A 355 -1.18 14.97 2.30
C LEU A 355 -2.34 15.35 1.36
N PRO A 356 -2.55 16.64 0.97
CA PRO A 356 -3.63 17.01 0.06
C PRO A 356 -3.54 16.39 -1.34
N LYS A 357 -2.43 15.75 -1.67
CA LYS A 357 -2.17 15.10 -2.96
C LYS A 357 -1.70 13.66 -2.81
N THR A 358 -1.87 13.08 -1.63
CA THR A 358 -1.46 11.69 -1.35
C THR A 358 -2.68 10.81 -1.11
N HIS A 359 -2.66 9.65 -1.73
CA HIS A 359 -3.68 8.60 -1.59
C HIS A 359 -3.05 7.41 -0.88
N ILE A 360 -3.67 6.98 0.21
CA ILE A 360 -3.21 5.83 1.01
C ILE A 360 -4.31 4.77 0.96
N PHE A 361 -3.97 3.58 0.46
CA PHE A 361 -4.86 2.43 0.45
C PHE A 361 -4.25 1.32 1.30
N VAL A 362 -5.02 0.85 2.29
CA VAL A 362 -4.63 -0.21 3.22
C VAL A 362 -5.62 -1.36 3.13
N PHE A 363 -5.12 -2.57 2.94
CA PHE A 363 -5.92 -3.78 2.83
C PHE A 363 -5.19 -4.98 3.44
N SER A 364 -5.92 -6.08 3.65
CA SER A 364 -5.38 -7.36 4.08
C SER A 364 -5.85 -8.49 3.16
N ASP A 365 -5.37 -9.70 3.42
CA ASP A 365 -5.69 -10.89 2.62
C ASP A 365 -7.18 -11.27 2.73
N PHE A 366 -7.72 -11.20 3.92
CA PHE A 366 -9.09 -11.46 4.37
C PHE A 366 -9.21 -11.04 5.83
N CYS A 367 -10.35 -11.31 6.49
CA CYS A 367 -10.46 -11.11 7.92
C CYS A 367 -10.35 -12.45 8.71
N ARG A 368 -10.51 -12.33 10.03
CA ARG A 368 -10.50 -13.45 10.97
C ARG A 368 -11.92 -13.82 11.39
N THR A 369 -12.09 -15.09 11.82
CA THR A 369 -13.39 -15.61 12.30
C THR A 369 -13.97 -14.76 13.43
N PRO A 370 -15.30 -14.60 13.52
CA PRO A 370 -15.92 -13.89 14.63
C PRO A 370 -15.71 -14.58 15.99
N GLY A 371 -15.60 -15.90 15.99
CA GLY A 371 -15.35 -16.68 17.21
C GLY A 371 -13.86 -16.94 17.45
N ILE A 372 -13.48 -17.05 18.71
CA ILE A 372 -12.14 -17.43 19.15
C ILE A 372 -12.01 -18.96 19.14
N ASN A 373 -10.89 -19.46 18.62
CA ASN A 373 -10.56 -20.87 18.58
C ASN A 373 -9.94 -21.37 19.92
N ILE A 374 -9.70 -22.68 20.01
CA ILE A 374 -9.16 -23.31 21.23
C ILE A 374 -7.78 -22.83 21.65
N THR A 375 -7.03 -22.18 20.75
CA THR A 375 -5.72 -21.58 21.04
C THR A 375 -5.81 -20.08 21.32
N ARG A 376 -7.01 -19.57 21.54
CA ARG A 376 -7.29 -18.15 21.79
C ARG A 376 -6.93 -17.24 20.62
N GLY A 377 -6.88 -17.80 19.42
CA GLY A 377 -6.70 -17.08 18.16
C GLY A 377 -7.99 -17.04 17.36
N ARG A 378 -7.90 -16.55 16.15
CA ARG A 378 -8.98 -16.55 15.16
C ARG A 378 -8.46 -17.11 13.84
N ASP A 379 -9.30 -17.88 13.17
CA ASP A 379 -8.94 -18.52 11.92
C ASP A 379 -9.33 -17.67 10.71
N HIS A 380 -9.10 -18.15 9.50
CA HIS A 380 -9.38 -17.44 8.25
C HIS A 380 -10.88 -17.32 8.01
N TYR A 381 -11.33 -16.17 7.50
CA TYR A 381 -12.74 -15.92 7.23
C TYR A 381 -12.95 -15.12 5.93
N PRO A 382 -13.97 -15.45 5.10
CA PRO A 382 -14.13 -14.90 3.75
C PRO A 382 -14.77 -13.50 3.69
N ASN A 383 -14.52 -12.69 4.67
CA ASN A 383 -14.89 -11.28 4.76
C ASN A 383 -13.61 -10.44 4.82
N ASN A 384 -13.71 -9.15 4.59
CA ASN A 384 -12.60 -8.22 4.77
C ASN A 384 -13.10 -6.81 5.09
N SER A 385 -12.16 -5.95 5.41
CA SER A 385 -12.32 -4.50 5.40
C SER A 385 -11.18 -3.87 4.61
N ALA A 386 -11.35 -2.62 4.20
CA ALA A 386 -10.29 -1.84 3.60
C ALA A 386 -10.38 -0.39 4.06
N LEU A 387 -9.24 0.29 4.14
CA LEU A 387 -9.15 1.66 4.58
C LEU A 387 -8.50 2.51 3.49
N VAL A 388 -9.12 3.64 3.19
CA VAL A 388 -8.59 4.63 2.26
C VAL A 388 -8.51 5.99 2.93
N ILE A 389 -7.38 6.68 2.75
CA ILE A 389 -7.22 8.11 3.04
C ILE A 389 -6.89 8.77 1.71
N SER A 390 -7.79 9.59 1.22
CA SER A 390 -7.65 10.20 -0.11
C SER A 390 -8.38 11.53 -0.17
N PRO A 391 -7.77 12.57 -0.76
CA PRO A 391 -8.47 13.84 -0.99
C PRO A 391 -9.58 13.73 -2.05
N LYS A 392 -9.68 12.59 -2.75
CA LYS A 392 -10.68 12.33 -3.80
C LYS A 392 -11.82 11.43 -3.34
N LEU A 393 -11.78 10.94 -2.10
CA LEU A 393 -12.87 10.16 -1.51
C LEU A 393 -13.38 10.81 -0.24
N LYS A 394 -14.67 10.65 0.02
CA LYS A 394 -15.31 11.18 1.23
C LYS A 394 -14.69 10.56 2.48
N GLY A 395 -14.07 11.39 3.30
CA GLY A 395 -13.65 11.01 4.64
C GLY A 395 -14.81 10.89 5.62
N ASN A 396 -14.54 10.35 6.82
CA ASN A 396 -15.53 10.11 7.86
C ASN A 396 -16.72 9.26 7.37
N THR A 397 -16.44 8.26 6.53
CA THR A 397 -17.45 7.47 5.84
C THR A 397 -17.18 5.99 6.00
N VAL A 398 -18.25 5.21 6.19
CA VAL A 398 -18.24 3.74 6.13
C VAL A 398 -19.14 3.33 5.00
N PHE A 399 -18.63 2.51 4.09
CA PHE A 399 -19.41 1.86 3.04
C PHE A 399 -19.35 0.34 3.17
N GLY A 400 -20.46 -0.32 2.97
CA GLY A 400 -20.57 -1.75 3.24
C GLY A 400 -20.89 -2.06 4.70
N LYS A 401 -21.29 -3.27 4.95
CA LYS A 401 -21.70 -3.76 6.28
C LYS A 401 -21.62 -5.28 6.36
N THR A 402 -21.58 -5.78 7.58
CA THR A 402 -21.72 -7.22 7.88
C THR A 402 -23.00 -7.49 8.65
N ASP A 403 -23.44 -8.76 8.67
CA ASP A 403 -24.51 -9.17 9.57
C ASP A 403 -24.07 -9.14 11.03
N ALA A 404 -25.06 -9.05 11.92
CA ALA A 404 -24.80 -8.92 13.35
C ALA A 404 -24.35 -10.23 14.01
N GLU A 405 -24.62 -11.38 13.41
CA GLU A 405 -24.46 -12.69 14.05
C GLU A 405 -23.16 -13.38 13.65
N GLN A 406 -22.84 -13.34 12.36
CA GLN A 406 -21.73 -14.13 11.80
C GLN A 406 -20.64 -13.29 11.15
N LEU A 407 -20.77 -11.96 11.12
CA LEU A 407 -19.80 -11.06 10.46
C LEU A 407 -19.66 -11.35 8.94
N LEU A 408 -20.71 -11.87 8.30
CA LEU A 408 -20.73 -12.11 6.86
C LEU A 408 -21.09 -10.83 6.10
N PRO A 409 -20.50 -10.62 4.91
CA PRO A 409 -20.82 -9.49 4.05
C PRO A 409 -22.32 -9.41 3.75
N GLN A 410 -22.88 -8.21 3.83
CA GLN A 410 -24.29 -7.95 3.56
C GLN A 410 -24.45 -7.05 2.34
N ALA A 411 -25.57 -7.24 1.64
CA ALA A 411 -25.94 -6.39 0.53
C ALA A 411 -26.14 -4.93 0.97
N VAL A 412 -25.61 -4.01 0.19
CA VAL A 412 -25.77 -2.55 0.32
C VAL A 412 -26.21 -1.95 -0.99
N GLU A 413 -26.91 -0.85 -0.93
CA GLU A 413 -27.26 -0.03 -2.10
C GLU A 413 -26.04 0.66 -2.70
N GLY A 414 -26.18 1.26 -3.88
CA GLY A 414 -25.13 2.03 -4.54
C GLY A 414 -24.54 1.34 -5.76
N PHE A 415 -25.07 0.19 -6.17
CA PHE A 415 -24.68 -0.53 -7.37
C PHE A 415 -25.77 -0.53 -8.43
N SER A 416 -25.39 -0.49 -9.72
CA SER A 416 -26.34 -0.38 -10.82
C SER A 416 -27.25 -1.60 -10.98
N ASP A 417 -26.73 -2.79 -10.64
CA ASP A 417 -27.46 -4.06 -10.75
C ASP A 417 -28.31 -4.40 -9.50
N GLY A 418 -28.40 -3.46 -8.55
CA GLY A 418 -29.13 -3.60 -7.29
C GLY A 418 -28.24 -3.99 -6.11
N PRO A 419 -28.85 -4.13 -4.92
CA PRO A 419 -28.10 -4.34 -3.68
C PRO A 419 -27.26 -5.62 -3.71
N ARG A 420 -25.98 -5.51 -3.37
CA ARG A 420 -25.04 -6.63 -3.21
C ARG A 420 -23.93 -6.29 -2.22
N PRO A 421 -23.15 -7.26 -1.73
CA PRO A 421 -21.96 -6.98 -0.96
C PRO A 421 -20.91 -6.21 -1.78
N VAL A 422 -20.08 -5.43 -1.07
CA VAL A 422 -18.89 -4.81 -1.64
C VAL A 422 -17.86 -5.88 -1.93
N THR A 423 -17.13 -5.74 -3.04
CA THR A 423 -16.05 -6.64 -3.42
C THR A 423 -14.74 -5.85 -3.65
N PRO A 424 -13.56 -6.49 -3.60
CA PRO A 424 -12.30 -5.82 -3.90
C PRO A 424 -12.30 -5.08 -5.26
N PRO A 425 -12.83 -5.65 -6.38
CA PRO A 425 -12.93 -4.91 -7.65
C PRO A 425 -13.67 -3.58 -7.55
N ASP A 426 -14.72 -3.47 -6.71
CA ASP A 426 -15.48 -2.22 -6.55
C ASP A 426 -14.63 -1.14 -5.88
N ILE A 427 -13.88 -1.53 -4.85
CA ILE A 427 -12.95 -0.62 -4.16
C ILE A 427 -11.88 -0.13 -5.13
N LEU A 428 -11.29 -1.03 -5.92
CA LEU A 428 -10.26 -0.67 -6.90
C LEU A 428 -10.81 0.22 -8.01
N ALA A 429 -12.03 -0.06 -8.51
CA ALA A 429 -12.71 0.77 -9.51
C ALA A 429 -12.95 2.19 -8.97
N THR A 430 -13.45 2.29 -7.73
CA THR A 430 -13.70 3.58 -7.07
C THR A 430 -12.41 4.37 -6.84
N LEU A 431 -11.32 3.71 -6.45
CA LEU A 431 -10.01 4.34 -6.29
C LEU A 431 -9.47 4.88 -7.63
N LEU A 432 -9.55 4.08 -8.70
CA LEU A 432 -9.07 4.48 -10.04
C LEU A 432 -9.91 5.65 -10.59
N ALA A 433 -11.23 5.55 -10.54
CA ALA A 433 -12.12 6.62 -10.99
C ALA A 433 -11.90 7.92 -10.20
N GLY A 434 -11.76 7.83 -8.87
CA GLY A 434 -11.50 9.00 -8.02
C GLY A 434 -10.23 9.75 -8.37
N VAL A 435 -9.21 9.09 -8.91
CA VAL A 435 -7.96 9.72 -9.35
C VAL A 435 -7.90 9.99 -10.87
N GLY A 436 -9.02 9.82 -11.56
CA GLY A 436 -9.16 10.16 -12.98
C GLY A 436 -8.63 9.08 -13.94
N ILE A 437 -8.48 7.85 -13.48
CA ILE A 437 -8.10 6.71 -14.32
C ILE A 437 -9.36 5.95 -14.73
N GLU A 438 -9.52 5.68 -16.03
CA GLU A 438 -10.62 4.89 -16.57
C GLU A 438 -10.47 3.42 -16.11
N GLU A 439 -11.26 3.01 -15.12
CA GLU A 439 -11.15 1.71 -14.48
C GLU A 439 -11.42 0.55 -15.44
N ARG A 440 -12.36 0.69 -16.36
CA ARG A 440 -12.75 -0.35 -17.34
C ARG A 440 -11.62 -0.74 -18.29
N LYS A 441 -10.64 0.10 -18.46
CA LYS A 441 -9.43 -0.21 -19.22
C LYS A 441 -8.63 -1.35 -18.56
N TYR A 442 -8.70 -1.45 -17.23
CA TYR A 442 -7.88 -2.35 -16.42
C TYR A 442 -8.66 -3.42 -15.69
N LEU A 443 -9.83 -3.06 -15.14
CA LEU A 443 -10.65 -3.96 -14.35
C LEU A 443 -11.78 -4.54 -15.23
N ARG A 444 -11.91 -5.87 -15.22
CA ARG A 444 -13.00 -6.56 -15.93
C ARG A 444 -14.28 -6.57 -15.12
N GLU A 445 -14.15 -6.53 -13.82
CA GLU A 445 -15.21 -6.58 -12.82
C GLU A 445 -15.08 -5.39 -11.89
N GLY A 446 -16.10 -5.16 -11.08
CA GLY A 446 -16.17 -4.05 -10.16
C GLY A 446 -16.96 -2.87 -10.71
N GLU A 447 -17.52 -2.12 -9.83
CA GLU A 447 -18.37 -0.96 -10.12
C GLU A 447 -17.90 0.22 -9.26
N VAL A 448 -17.89 1.40 -9.85
CA VAL A 448 -17.53 2.62 -9.15
C VAL A 448 -18.63 3.00 -8.17
N ILE A 449 -18.27 3.21 -6.92
CA ILE A 449 -19.20 3.68 -5.88
C ILE A 449 -19.18 5.21 -5.93
N GLU A 450 -19.99 5.77 -6.84
CA GLU A 450 -20.01 7.19 -7.18
C GLU A 450 -20.24 8.09 -5.97
N GLU A 451 -21.06 7.66 -5.02
CA GLU A 451 -21.35 8.44 -3.82
C GLU A 451 -20.14 8.68 -2.91
N LEU A 452 -19.06 7.93 -3.07
CA LEU A 452 -17.82 8.10 -2.30
C LEU A 452 -16.85 9.09 -2.93
N ILE A 453 -17.03 9.44 -4.19
CA ILE A 453 -16.13 10.37 -4.90
C ILE A 453 -16.48 11.82 -4.55
N VAL A 454 -15.44 12.67 -4.38
CA VAL A 454 -15.56 14.09 -4.01
C VAL A 454 -15.46 14.97 -5.25
#